data_3ac29fec5e3c37c05b63afc065f0c972
#
_entry.id   3ac29fec5e3c37c05b63afc065f0c972
#
_cell.length_a   1.000
_cell.length_b   1.000
_cell.length_c   1.000
_cell.angle_alpha   90.00
_cell.angle_beta   90.00
_cell.angle_gamma   90.00
#
_symmetry.space_group_name_H-M   'P 1'
#
loop_
_entity.id
_entity.type
_entity.pdbx_description
1 polymer ?
#
loop_
_entity_poly.entity_id
_entity_poly.type
_entity_poly.pdbx_seq_one_letter_code
_entity_poly.pdbx_strand_id
1 'polypeptide(L)'
;MKPDVKKIIADIKATKGNRKFCNGLAGTLQDDNYASSICKYVKTVTPERIDLLIEYTEKLEAEVTDMAVQLANAESKCRELAAENAGLKSFGDKLNEMHNDLNGEGTGIQGRAEVACQQVALEAAMEEFDAIKTPATDAFLAE
;
A
#
# COMPACT_ATOMS: atom_id res chain seq x y z
N MET A 1 -14.08 -9.38 27.12
CA MET A 1 -12.73 -8.95 27.53
C MET A 1 -11.76 -9.56 26.54
N LYS A 2 -11.09 -8.73 25.70
CA LYS A 2 -10.10 -9.27 24.77
C LYS A 2 -8.96 -9.89 25.58
N PRO A 3 -8.59 -11.16 25.34
CA PRO A 3 -7.44 -11.76 26.00
C PRO A 3 -6.20 -10.91 25.72
N ASP A 4 -5.44 -10.63 26.76
CA ASP A 4 -4.20 -9.85 26.61
C ASP A 4 -3.11 -10.75 26.05
N VAL A 5 -3.13 -10.93 24.71
CA VAL A 5 -2.17 -11.75 23.97
C VAL A 5 -0.73 -11.31 24.27
N LYS A 6 -0.49 -9.99 24.45
CA LYS A 6 0.84 -9.46 24.81
C LYS A 6 1.28 -9.99 26.17
N LYS A 7 0.37 -10.08 27.13
CA LYS A 7 0.65 -10.64 28.46
C LYS A 7 0.95 -12.13 28.36
N ILE A 8 0.16 -12.88 27.59
CA ILE A 8 0.39 -14.32 27.36
C ILE A 8 1.81 -14.54 26.79
N ILE A 9 2.19 -13.77 25.76
CA ILE A 9 3.53 -13.86 25.15
C ILE A 9 4.64 -13.51 26.17
N ALA A 10 4.45 -12.45 26.97
CA ALA A 10 5.41 -12.04 27.97
C ALA A 10 5.60 -13.13 29.05
N ASP A 11 4.50 -13.71 29.54
CA ASP A 11 4.53 -14.77 30.54
C ASP A 11 5.28 -16.02 30.01
N ILE A 12 4.98 -16.41 28.75
CA ILE A 12 5.66 -17.54 28.11
C ILE A 12 7.17 -17.24 27.92
N LYS A 13 7.52 -16.02 27.47
CA LYS A 13 8.91 -15.60 27.34
C LYS A 13 9.65 -15.62 28.65
N ALA A 14 9.02 -15.20 29.74
CA ALA A 14 9.62 -15.21 31.07
C ALA A 14 9.98 -16.61 31.58
N THR A 15 9.24 -17.64 31.13
CA THR A 15 9.55 -19.03 31.48
C THR A 15 10.64 -19.67 30.64
N LYS A 16 11.05 -19.02 29.51
CA LYS A 16 12.03 -19.58 28.56
C LYS A 16 13.47 -19.58 29.09
N GLY A 17 13.81 -18.66 29.99
CA GLY A 17 15.21 -18.42 30.40
C GLY A 17 15.87 -19.53 31.21
N ASN A 18 15.08 -20.44 31.81
CA ASN A 18 15.59 -21.50 32.69
C ASN A 18 15.53 -22.91 32.08
N ARG A 19 15.24 -23.01 30.79
CA ARG A 19 15.18 -24.29 30.09
C ARG A 19 16.58 -24.73 29.64
N LYS A 20 17.31 -25.46 30.50
CA LYS A 20 18.45 -26.22 30.03
C LYS A 20 17.94 -27.53 29.48
N PHE A 21 18.14 -27.77 28.19
CA PHE A 21 17.94 -29.07 27.59
C PHE A 21 19.08 -29.97 28.08
N CYS A 22 18.79 -30.91 28.97
CA CYS A 22 19.76 -31.92 29.38
C CYS A 22 19.74 -33.06 28.37
N ASN A 23 20.88 -33.36 27.78
CA ASN A 23 21.10 -34.47 26.84
C ASN A 23 21.04 -35.86 27.46
N GLY A 24 20.22 -36.09 28.49
CA GLY A 24 20.04 -37.39 29.08
C GLY A 24 19.06 -37.39 30.25
N LEU A 25 18.21 -38.44 30.32
CA LEU A 25 17.19 -38.60 31.34
C LEU A 25 17.77 -38.65 32.76
N ALA A 26 18.98 -39.20 32.93
CA ALA A 26 19.63 -39.37 34.21
C ALA A 26 20.12 -38.07 34.86
N GLY A 27 20.41 -37.03 34.06
CA GLY A 27 20.86 -35.72 34.58
C GLY A 27 19.71 -34.80 34.94
N THR A 28 18.49 -35.08 34.44
CA THR A 28 17.30 -34.20 34.66
C THR A 28 16.57 -34.48 35.97
N LEU A 29 16.72 -35.68 36.54
CA LEU A 29 15.99 -36.07 37.77
C LEU A 29 16.71 -35.58 39.05
N GLN A 30 17.93 -35.11 38.97
CA GLN A 30 18.71 -34.61 40.12
C GLN A 30 18.74 -33.09 40.29
N ASP A 31 18.17 -32.35 39.34
CA ASP A 31 18.12 -30.85 39.41
C ASP A 31 16.72 -30.37 39.76
N ASP A 32 16.50 -30.06 41.04
CA ASP A 32 15.25 -29.49 41.56
C ASP A 32 14.86 -28.21 40.83
N ASN A 33 15.81 -27.44 40.32
CA ASN A 33 15.55 -26.22 39.55
C ASN A 33 15.01 -26.54 38.17
N TYR A 34 15.41 -27.65 37.55
CA TYR A 34 14.89 -28.08 36.25
C TYR A 34 13.42 -28.53 36.33
N ALA A 35 13.09 -29.39 37.29
CA ALA A 35 11.72 -29.83 37.52
C ALA A 35 10.81 -28.66 37.85
N SER A 36 11.23 -27.74 38.68
CA SER A 36 10.51 -26.50 38.99
C SER A 36 10.28 -25.60 37.76
N SER A 37 11.31 -25.48 36.90
CA SER A 37 11.22 -24.71 35.64
C SER A 37 10.23 -25.32 34.67
N ILE A 38 10.22 -26.65 34.49
CA ILE A 38 9.22 -27.34 33.63
C ILE A 38 7.81 -27.17 34.19
N CYS A 39 7.61 -27.38 35.48
CA CYS A 39 6.31 -27.19 36.11
C CYS A 39 5.78 -25.75 35.90
N LYS A 40 6.64 -24.77 36.03
CA LYS A 40 6.33 -23.37 35.79
C LYS A 40 5.90 -23.11 34.33
N TYR A 41 6.64 -23.71 33.38
CA TYR A 41 6.31 -23.61 31.96
C TYR A 41 4.97 -24.26 31.62
N VAL A 42 4.77 -25.51 32.05
CA VAL A 42 3.53 -26.23 31.80
C VAL A 42 2.31 -25.51 32.40
N LYS A 43 2.44 -24.92 33.57
CA LYS A 43 1.40 -24.07 34.19
C LYS A 43 1.15 -22.78 33.43
N THR A 44 2.14 -22.27 32.71
CA THR A 44 2.02 -21.01 31.95
C THR A 44 1.51 -21.23 30.54
N VAL A 45 1.87 -22.37 29.92
CA VAL A 45 1.49 -22.74 28.55
C VAL A 45 0.32 -23.72 28.62
N THR A 46 -0.87 -23.21 28.89
CA THR A 46 -2.08 -24.03 28.89
C THR A 46 -2.67 -24.14 27.48
N PRO A 47 -3.45 -25.22 27.19
CA PRO A 47 -4.13 -25.36 25.90
C PRO A 47 -4.95 -24.12 25.52
N GLU A 48 -5.67 -23.55 26.46
CA GLU A 48 -6.53 -22.39 26.23
C GLU A 48 -5.70 -21.15 25.81
N ARG A 49 -4.51 -21.00 26.39
CA ARG A 49 -3.59 -19.92 26.00
C ARG A 49 -2.96 -20.15 24.62
N ILE A 50 -2.73 -21.39 24.25
CA ILE A 50 -2.28 -21.75 22.91
C ILE A 50 -3.39 -21.47 21.89
N ASP A 51 -4.63 -21.88 22.16
CA ASP A 51 -5.77 -21.62 21.29
C ASP A 51 -5.95 -20.12 21.03
N LEU A 52 -5.83 -19.28 22.08
CA LEU A 52 -5.88 -17.83 21.93
C LEU A 52 -4.74 -17.26 21.06
N LEU A 53 -3.55 -17.88 21.11
CA LEU A 53 -2.45 -17.48 20.25
C LEU A 53 -2.69 -17.91 18.80
N ILE A 54 -3.27 -19.08 18.58
CA ILE A 54 -3.64 -19.60 17.26
C ILE A 54 -4.69 -18.66 16.64
N GLU A 55 -5.79 -18.40 17.34
CA GLU A 55 -6.82 -17.46 16.87
C GLU A 55 -6.25 -16.08 16.52
N TYR A 56 -5.30 -15.60 17.33
CA TYR A 56 -4.67 -14.32 17.07
C TYR A 56 -3.79 -14.34 15.83
N THR A 57 -3.03 -15.43 15.60
CA THR A 57 -2.21 -15.57 14.39
C THR A 57 -3.07 -15.70 13.14
N GLU A 58 -4.11 -16.49 13.16
CA GLU A 58 -5.07 -16.63 12.05
C GLU A 58 -5.71 -15.28 11.68
N LYS A 59 -6.10 -14.51 12.70
CA LYS A 59 -6.63 -13.16 12.49
C LYS A 59 -5.60 -12.22 11.86
N LEU A 60 -4.35 -12.26 12.32
CA LEU A 60 -3.29 -11.44 11.75
C LEU A 60 -3.00 -11.84 10.29
N GLU A 61 -3.03 -13.13 9.97
CA GLU A 61 -2.85 -13.61 8.61
C GLU A 61 -3.95 -13.12 7.67
N ALA A 62 -5.20 -13.12 8.14
CA ALA A 62 -6.33 -12.56 7.41
C ALA A 62 -6.17 -11.03 7.21
N GLU A 63 -5.82 -10.28 8.25
CA GLU A 63 -5.59 -8.85 8.17
C GLU A 63 -4.43 -8.50 7.21
N VAL A 64 -3.34 -9.26 7.21
CA VAL A 64 -2.21 -9.09 6.28
C VAL A 64 -2.64 -9.36 4.84
N THR A 65 -3.45 -10.40 4.63
CA THR A 65 -3.98 -10.73 3.30
C THR A 65 -4.87 -9.60 2.77
N ASP A 66 -5.79 -9.10 3.60
CA ASP A 66 -6.65 -7.98 3.23
C ASP A 66 -5.85 -6.70 2.91
N MET A 67 -4.85 -6.39 3.73
CA MET A 67 -3.96 -5.25 3.46
C MET A 67 -3.19 -5.41 2.15
N ALA A 68 -2.73 -6.62 1.81
CA ALA A 68 -2.03 -6.88 0.55
C ALA A 68 -2.95 -6.62 -0.66
N VAL A 69 -4.22 -7.02 -0.58
CA VAL A 69 -5.22 -6.74 -1.62
C VAL A 69 -5.49 -5.24 -1.75
N GLN A 70 -5.67 -4.54 -0.62
CA GLN A 70 -5.88 -3.09 -0.63
C GLN A 70 -4.68 -2.35 -1.22
N LEU A 71 -3.47 -2.77 -0.90
CA LEU A 71 -2.24 -2.17 -1.45
C LEU A 71 -2.16 -2.38 -2.97
N ALA A 72 -2.43 -3.60 -3.45
CA ALA A 72 -2.43 -3.89 -4.89
C ALA A 72 -3.46 -3.04 -5.65
N ASN A 73 -4.65 -2.86 -5.08
CA ASN A 73 -5.70 -2.01 -5.65
C ASN A 73 -5.27 -0.52 -5.67
N ALA A 74 -4.69 -0.02 -4.58
CA ALA A 74 -4.18 1.34 -4.51
C ALA A 74 -3.04 1.59 -5.52
N GLU A 75 -2.13 0.64 -5.68
CA GLU A 75 -1.06 0.71 -6.68
C GLU A 75 -1.60 0.71 -8.12
N SER A 76 -2.67 -0.05 -8.39
CA SER A 76 -3.34 -0.03 -9.70
C SER A 76 -3.95 1.34 -9.98
N LYS A 77 -4.74 1.86 -9.03
CA LYS A 77 -5.32 3.21 -9.14
C LYS A 77 -4.25 4.30 -9.33
N CYS A 78 -3.15 4.22 -8.60
CA CYS A 78 -2.04 5.18 -8.77
C CYS A 78 -1.42 5.10 -10.18
N ARG A 79 -1.28 3.92 -10.76
CA ARG A 79 -0.76 3.75 -12.13
C ARG A 79 -1.72 4.31 -13.18
N GLU A 80 -3.01 4.09 -13.01
CA GLU A 80 -4.06 4.61 -13.90
C GLU A 80 -4.07 6.15 -13.87
N LEU A 81 -4.09 6.76 -12.68
CA LEU A 81 -4.01 8.21 -12.52
C LEU A 81 -2.71 8.82 -13.07
N ALA A 82 -1.58 8.12 -12.91
CA ALA A 82 -0.30 8.56 -13.48
C ALA A 82 -0.32 8.53 -15.01
N ALA A 83 -0.97 7.54 -15.62
CA ALA A 83 -1.14 7.46 -17.07
C ALA A 83 -2.04 8.59 -17.61
N GLU A 84 -3.16 8.87 -16.93
CA GLU A 84 -4.04 9.99 -17.27
C GLU A 84 -3.31 11.33 -17.15
N ASN A 85 -2.56 11.53 -16.08
CA ASN A 85 -1.77 12.74 -15.87
C ASN A 85 -0.68 12.93 -16.94
N ALA A 86 -0.03 11.82 -17.37
CA ALA A 86 0.92 11.86 -18.46
C ALA A 86 0.26 12.25 -19.79
N GLY A 87 -0.97 11.78 -20.05
CA GLY A 87 -1.76 12.18 -21.23
C GLY A 87 -2.10 13.68 -21.22
N LEU A 88 -2.60 14.18 -20.10
CA LEU A 88 -2.92 15.61 -19.92
C LEU A 88 -1.67 16.49 -20.07
N LYS A 89 -0.54 16.06 -19.52
CA LYS A 89 0.73 16.77 -19.65
C LYS A 89 1.21 16.81 -21.09
N SER A 90 1.14 15.66 -21.79
CA SER A 90 1.50 15.59 -23.22
C SER A 90 0.64 16.52 -24.06
N PHE A 91 -0.66 16.64 -23.74
CA PHE A 91 -1.53 17.61 -24.38
C PHE A 91 -1.09 19.06 -24.09
N GLY A 92 -0.79 19.39 -22.84
CA GLY A 92 -0.29 20.71 -22.44
C GLY A 92 1.02 21.09 -23.16
N ASP A 93 1.94 20.13 -23.30
CA ASP A 93 3.22 20.34 -24.02
C ASP A 93 2.97 20.64 -25.51
N LYS A 94 2.07 19.89 -26.17
CA LYS A 94 1.66 20.15 -27.56
C LYS A 94 0.99 21.52 -27.72
N LEU A 95 0.09 21.88 -26.81
CA LEU A 95 -0.57 23.18 -26.84
C LEU A 95 0.45 24.33 -26.73
N ASN A 96 1.44 24.18 -25.85
CA ASN A 96 2.51 25.16 -25.67
C ASN A 96 3.42 25.26 -26.92
N GLU A 97 3.73 24.14 -27.58
CA GLU A 97 4.46 24.09 -28.84
C GLU A 97 3.69 24.83 -29.94
N MET A 98 2.40 24.51 -30.14
CA MET A 98 1.54 25.19 -31.09
C MET A 98 1.44 26.70 -30.82
N HIS A 99 1.34 27.10 -29.56
CA HIS A 99 1.33 28.52 -29.19
C HIS A 99 2.62 29.22 -29.55
N ASN A 100 3.78 28.61 -29.32
CA ASN A 100 5.08 29.20 -29.65
C ASN A 100 5.28 29.30 -31.15
N ASP A 101 4.81 28.32 -31.93
CA ASP A 101 4.93 28.35 -33.40
C ASP A 101 4.07 29.46 -34.04
N LEU A 102 2.97 29.83 -33.37
CA LEU A 102 2.01 30.85 -33.83
C LEU A 102 2.38 32.28 -33.40
N ASN A 103 3.35 32.45 -32.49
CA ASN A 103 3.80 33.76 -32.01
C ASN A 103 4.78 34.45 -33.00
N GLY A 104 4.36 34.67 -34.26
CA GLY A 104 5.09 35.46 -35.24
C GLY A 104 4.73 36.95 -35.12
N GLU A 105 5.73 37.83 -35.31
CA GLU A 105 5.54 39.29 -35.33
C GLU A 105 4.93 39.75 -36.68
N GLY A 106 3.61 39.56 -36.87
CA GLY A 106 2.93 39.97 -38.11
C GLY A 106 1.97 41.14 -37.93
N THR A 107 2.07 42.18 -38.76
CA THR A 107 1.12 43.30 -38.86
C THR A 107 0.39 43.28 -40.20
N GLY A 108 -0.87 43.76 -40.24
CA GLY A 108 -1.67 43.90 -41.46
C GLY A 108 -2.31 42.60 -41.98
N ILE A 109 -2.06 42.25 -43.24
CA ILE A 109 -2.61 41.03 -43.88
C ILE A 109 -2.04 39.78 -43.24
N GLN A 110 -0.77 39.80 -42.86
CA GLN A 110 -0.14 38.72 -42.08
C GLN A 110 -0.80 38.51 -40.74
N GLY A 111 -1.07 39.58 -39.98
CA GLY A 111 -1.78 39.46 -38.69
C GLY A 111 -3.16 38.83 -38.77
N ARG A 112 -3.92 39.03 -39.87
CA ARG A 112 -5.19 38.38 -40.09
C ARG A 112 -5.06 36.89 -40.43
N ALA A 113 -4.03 36.53 -41.18
CA ALA A 113 -3.71 35.15 -41.48
C ALA A 113 -3.25 34.40 -40.20
N GLU A 114 -2.46 35.04 -39.35
CA GLU A 114 -2.05 34.50 -38.04
C GLU A 114 -3.24 34.25 -37.12
N VAL A 115 -4.19 35.17 -36.99
CA VAL A 115 -5.40 35.01 -36.18
C VAL A 115 -6.22 33.83 -36.71
N ALA A 116 -6.36 33.65 -38.04
CA ALA A 116 -7.05 32.54 -38.62
C ALA A 116 -6.36 31.19 -38.33
N CYS A 117 -5.02 31.15 -38.43
CA CYS A 117 -4.23 29.99 -38.08
C CYS A 117 -4.32 29.66 -36.57
N GLN A 118 -4.29 30.65 -35.69
CA GLN A 118 -4.46 30.50 -34.28
C GLN A 118 -5.85 29.89 -33.92
N GLN A 119 -6.91 30.34 -34.59
CA GLN A 119 -8.26 29.84 -34.39
C GLN A 119 -8.36 28.36 -34.80
N VAL A 120 -7.83 27.99 -35.96
CA VAL A 120 -7.81 26.59 -36.42
C VAL A 120 -6.99 25.71 -35.47
N ALA A 121 -5.84 26.20 -34.99
CA ALA A 121 -5.00 25.49 -34.04
C ALA A 121 -5.72 25.31 -32.68
N LEU A 122 -6.44 26.34 -32.20
CA LEU A 122 -7.20 26.25 -30.96
C LEU A 122 -8.36 25.25 -31.09
N GLU A 123 -9.08 25.25 -32.21
CA GLU A 123 -10.15 24.30 -32.51
C GLU A 123 -9.59 22.85 -32.49
N ALA A 124 -8.48 22.60 -33.17
CA ALA A 124 -7.81 21.29 -33.16
C ALA A 124 -7.34 20.87 -31.75
N ALA A 125 -6.83 21.83 -30.96
CA ALA A 125 -6.42 21.55 -29.58
C ALA A 125 -7.63 21.22 -28.68
N MET A 126 -8.77 21.88 -28.88
CA MET A 126 -10.01 21.58 -28.15
C MET A 126 -10.55 20.17 -28.50
N GLU A 127 -10.52 19.78 -29.78
CA GLU A 127 -10.89 18.42 -30.20
C GLU A 127 -9.97 17.36 -29.58
N GLU A 128 -8.67 17.58 -29.56
CA GLU A 128 -7.71 16.68 -28.88
C GLU A 128 -7.96 16.62 -27.37
N PHE A 129 -8.29 17.73 -26.72
CA PHE A 129 -8.60 17.76 -25.30
C PHE A 129 -9.86 16.97 -24.98
N ASP A 130 -10.92 17.14 -25.77
CA ASP A 130 -12.19 16.43 -25.58
C ASP A 130 -12.03 14.91 -25.83
N ALA A 131 -11.02 14.50 -26.60
CA ALA A 131 -10.69 13.10 -26.81
C ALA A 131 -9.96 12.44 -25.63
N ILE A 132 -9.38 13.23 -24.71
CA ILE A 132 -8.69 12.72 -23.51
C ILE A 132 -9.74 12.17 -22.54
N LYS A 133 -9.64 10.89 -22.23
CA LYS A 133 -10.49 10.23 -21.25
C LYS A 133 -9.76 10.05 -19.93
N THR A 134 -10.42 10.45 -18.85
CA THR A 134 -9.90 10.37 -17.49
C THR A 134 -10.77 9.52 -16.56
N PRO A 135 -11.07 8.24 -16.92
CA PRO A 135 -12.03 7.43 -16.17
C PRO A 135 -11.60 7.15 -14.72
N ALA A 136 -10.31 7.06 -14.44
CA ALA A 136 -9.83 6.85 -13.08
C ALA A 136 -10.00 8.11 -12.22
N THR A 137 -9.77 9.29 -12.80
CA THR A 137 -10.02 10.59 -12.16
C THR A 137 -11.51 10.78 -11.90
N ASP A 138 -12.36 10.51 -12.89
CA ASP A 138 -13.81 10.64 -12.78
C ASP A 138 -14.38 9.72 -11.70
N ALA A 139 -13.90 8.46 -11.64
CA ALA A 139 -14.29 7.52 -10.60
C ALA A 139 -13.85 7.98 -9.20
N PHE A 140 -12.66 8.55 -9.07
CA PHE A 140 -12.14 9.08 -7.81
C PHE A 140 -12.96 10.29 -7.31
N LEU A 141 -13.40 11.17 -8.21
CA LEU A 141 -14.19 12.35 -7.85
C LEU A 141 -15.65 12.02 -7.54
N ALA A 142 -16.13 10.82 -7.90
CA ALA A 142 -17.49 10.35 -7.65
C ALA A 142 -17.66 9.64 -6.29
N GLU A 143 -16.55 9.30 -5.60
CA GLU A 143 -16.54 8.71 -4.26
C GLU A 143 -16.67 9.78 -3.18
#